data_17ac720290ef26f122a15983efdb2e4a
#
_entry.id   17ac720290ef26f122a15983efdb2e4a
#
_cell.length_a   1.000
_cell.length_b   1.000
_cell.length_c   1.000
_cell.angle_alpha   90.00
_cell.angle_beta   90.00
_cell.angle_gamma   90.00
#
_symmetry.space_group_name_H-M   'P 1'
#
loop_
_entity.id
_entity.type
_entity.pdbx_description
1 polymer ?
#
loop_
_entity_poly.entity_id
_entity_poly.type
_entity_poly.pdbx_seq_one_letter_code
_entity_poly.pdbx_strand_id
1 'polypeptide(L)'
;MKKVLFVATVVKTHIMEFHIPYLKMFKEMGWETAVAARNDYENPSDCVIPYCDTYYDIPFERNPLKLGNMKAYKRLEKVIDDGGYDIIHCHTPVGAMLTRLAAKKARKNGTRVFYTAHGFHFYKGAPAINWILYLSLIHI
;
A
#
# COMPACT_ATOMS: atom_id res chain seq x y z
N MET A 1 -9.26 18.70 -7.70
CA MET A 1 -9.63 17.29 -7.93
C MET A 1 -9.14 16.45 -6.76
N LYS A 2 -9.99 15.62 -6.23
CA LYS A 2 -9.61 14.72 -5.13
C LYS A 2 -8.79 13.54 -5.64
N LYS A 3 -7.85 13.09 -4.81
CA LYS A 3 -6.88 12.05 -5.16
C LYS A 3 -6.87 10.93 -4.14
N VAL A 4 -6.81 9.69 -4.61
CA VAL A 4 -6.67 8.50 -3.79
C VAL A 4 -5.44 7.68 -4.18
N LEU A 5 -4.69 7.22 -3.19
CA LEU A 5 -3.56 6.31 -3.36
C LEU A 5 -3.87 4.96 -2.70
N PHE A 6 -3.81 3.89 -3.48
CA PHE A 6 -3.84 2.52 -2.96
C PHE A 6 -2.42 1.99 -2.81
N VAL A 7 -2.10 1.45 -1.66
CA VAL A 7 -0.78 0.89 -1.37
C VAL A 7 -0.92 -0.58 -0.96
N ALA A 8 -0.17 -1.43 -1.62
CA ALA A 8 -0.05 -2.84 -1.28
C ALA A 8 1.37 -3.33 -1.57
N THR A 9 1.74 -4.51 -1.10
CA THR A 9 3.09 -5.05 -1.34
C THR A 9 3.31 -5.36 -2.82
N VAL A 10 2.31 -5.94 -3.48
CA VAL A 10 2.41 -6.43 -4.87
C VAL A 10 1.17 -6.08 -5.69
N VAL A 11 1.34 -6.04 -7.02
CA VAL A 11 0.25 -5.71 -7.96
C VAL A 11 -0.57 -6.94 -8.34
N LYS A 12 0.07 -7.95 -8.96
CA LYS A 12 -0.63 -9.09 -9.58
C LYS A 12 -1.45 -9.88 -8.58
N THR A 13 -0.86 -10.23 -7.45
CA THR A 13 -1.48 -11.11 -6.46
C THR A 13 -2.21 -10.37 -5.34
N HIS A 14 -2.35 -9.05 -5.43
CA HIS A 14 -3.11 -8.28 -4.45
C HIS A 14 -3.97 -7.17 -5.08
N ILE A 15 -3.36 -6.17 -5.72
CA ILE A 15 -4.12 -5.06 -6.33
C ILE A 15 -5.12 -5.58 -7.37
N MET A 16 -4.66 -6.42 -8.29
CA MET A 16 -5.50 -6.98 -9.36
C MET A 16 -6.60 -7.90 -8.83
N GLU A 17 -6.35 -8.59 -7.73
CA GLU A 17 -7.30 -9.54 -7.15
C GLU A 17 -8.41 -8.87 -6.34
N PHE A 18 -8.09 -7.77 -5.61
CA PHE A 18 -8.99 -7.23 -4.60
C PHE A 18 -9.42 -5.78 -4.82
N HIS A 19 -8.66 -4.97 -5.55
CA HIS A 19 -8.85 -3.51 -5.52
C HIS A 19 -9.36 -2.87 -6.81
N ILE A 20 -9.49 -3.61 -7.89
CA ILE A 20 -10.00 -3.06 -9.16
C ILE A 20 -11.41 -2.47 -9.03
N PRO A 21 -12.37 -3.10 -8.33
CA PRO A 21 -13.69 -2.49 -8.14
C PRO A 21 -13.65 -1.15 -7.40
N TYR A 22 -12.74 -0.99 -6.44
CA TYR A 22 -12.59 0.26 -5.70
C TYR A 22 -11.94 1.36 -6.54
N LEU A 23 -10.93 1.02 -7.34
CA LEU A 23 -10.35 1.97 -8.30
C LEU A 23 -11.40 2.45 -9.28
N LYS A 24 -12.22 1.54 -9.82
CA LYS A 24 -13.33 1.88 -10.69
C LYS A 24 -14.31 2.83 -10.01
N MET A 25 -14.71 2.54 -8.78
CA MET A 25 -15.62 3.38 -8.01
C MET A 25 -15.08 4.81 -7.86
N PHE A 26 -13.81 4.97 -7.48
CA PHE A 26 -13.20 6.30 -7.34
C PHE A 26 -13.14 7.04 -8.68
N LYS A 27 -12.85 6.34 -9.78
CA LYS A 27 -12.88 6.95 -11.12
C LYS A 27 -14.28 7.46 -11.49
N GLU A 28 -15.32 6.66 -11.21
CA GLU A 28 -16.71 7.05 -11.44
C GLU A 28 -17.13 8.25 -10.57
N MET A 29 -16.54 8.40 -9.39
CA MET A 29 -16.72 9.56 -8.51
C MET A 29 -15.93 10.80 -8.97
N GLY A 30 -15.13 10.71 -10.03
CA GLY A 30 -14.33 11.80 -10.55
C GLY A 30 -12.99 12.02 -9.82
N TRP A 31 -12.50 11.02 -9.10
CA TRP A 31 -11.22 11.10 -8.41
C TRP A 31 -10.06 10.70 -9.31
N GLU A 32 -8.90 11.30 -9.06
CA GLU A 32 -7.62 10.81 -9.59
C GLU A 32 -7.16 9.62 -8.76
N THR A 33 -6.81 8.53 -9.43
CA THR A 33 -6.42 7.26 -8.78
C THR A 33 -4.95 6.95 -8.98
N ALA A 34 -4.29 6.48 -7.96
CA ALA A 34 -2.91 6.03 -8.02
C ALA A 34 -2.72 4.72 -7.25
N VAL A 35 -1.73 3.94 -7.66
CA VAL A 35 -1.33 2.70 -7.01
C VAL A 35 0.17 2.72 -6.76
N ALA A 36 0.58 2.34 -5.55
CA ALA A 36 1.97 2.11 -5.18
C ALA A 36 2.11 0.66 -4.69
N ALA A 37 2.77 -0.17 -5.47
CA ALA A 37 2.99 -1.58 -5.20
C ALA A 37 4.14 -2.10 -6.05
N ARG A 38 4.77 -3.21 -5.62
CA ARG A 38 5.80 -3.85 -6.43
C ARG A 38 5.17 -4.58 -7.62
N ASN A 39 5.77 -4.39 -8.80
CA ASN A 39 5.42 -5.16 -9.99
C ASN A 39 5.93 -6.60 -9.83
N ASP A 40 5.02 -7.53 -9.58
CA ASP A 40 5.29 -8.96 -9.39
C ASP A 40 4.92 -9.81 -10.62
N TYR A 41 4.76 -9.19 -11.79
CA TYR A 41 4.61 -9.89 -13.06
C TYR A 41 5.96 -10.42 -13.56
N GLU A 42 5.97 -11.59 -14.16
CA GLU A 42 7.17 -12.16 -14.78
C GLU A 42 7.68 -11.27 -15.90
N ASN A 43 6.77 -10.81 -16.76
CA ASN A 43 7.05 -9.78 -17.76
C ASN A 43 6.56 -8.43 -17.22
N PRO A 44 7.47 -7.47 -16.93
CA PRO A 44 7.09 -6.17 -16.38
C PRO A 44 6.08 -5.39 -17.22
N SER A 45 6.05 -5.58 -18.54
CA SER A 45 5.10 -4.92 -19.43
C SER A 45 3.67 -5.40 -19.28
N ASP A 46 3.43 -6.54 -18.62
CA ASP A 46 2.09 -7.07 -18.36
C ASP A 46 1.40 -6.35 -17.19
N CYS A 47 2.13 -5.51 -16.46
CA CYS A 47 1.60 -4.74 -15.34
C CYS A 47 0.76 -3.56 -15.85
N VAL A 48 -0.49 -3.84 -16.18
CA VAL A 48 -1.48 -2.83 -16.56
C VAL A 48 -2.62 -2.87 -15.56
N ILE A 49 -2.82 -1.76 -14.84
CA ILE A 49 -3.82 -1.67 -13.79
C ILE A 49 -5.03 -0.88 -14.32
N PRO A 50 -6.20 -1.52 -14.49
CA PRO A 50 -7.40 -0.81 -14.92
C PRO A 50 -7.81 0.28 -13.93
N TYR A 51 -8.36 1.39 -14.43
CA TYR A 51 -8.85 2.51 -13.62
C TYR A 51 -7.79 3.17 -12.74
N CYS A 52 -6.51 3.04 -13.10
CA CYS A 52 -5.38 3.64 -12.40
C CYS A 52 -4.76 4.73 -13.29
N ASP A 53 -4.75 5.98 -12.81
CA ASP A 53 -4.18 7.09 -13.56
C ASP A 53 -2.64 7.11 -13.44
N THR A 54 -2.11 6.78 -12.27
CA THR A 54 -0.66 6.75 -12.03
C THR A 54 -0.26 5.51 -11.24
N TYR A 55 0.73 4.79 -11.74
CA TYR A 55 1.30 3.64 -11.05
C TYR A 55 2.75 3.91 -10.64
N TYR A 56 3.06 3.60 -9.40
CA TYR A 56 4.42 3.67 -8.84
C TYR A 56 4.91 2.28 -8.47
N ASP A 57 5.95 1.80 -9.15
CA ASP A 57 6.61 0.55 -8.81
C ASP A 57 7.52 0.77 -7.60
N ILE A 58 7.09 0.31 -6.44
CA ILE A 58 7.81 0.46 -5.17
C ILE A 58 8.38 -0.90 -4.77
N PRO A 59 9.67 -1.00 -4.43
CA PRO A 59 10.34 -2.27 -4.14
C PRO A 59 10.03 -2.82 -2.74
N PHE A 60 8.74 -3.03 -2.44
CA PHE A 60 8.32 -3.65 -1.19
C PHE A 60 8.79 -5.09 -1.08
N GLU A 61 9.21 -5.49 0.11
CA GLU A 61 9.50 -6.86 0.47
C GLU A 61 8.43 -7.40 1.41
N ARG A 62 8.01 -8.64 1.23
CA ARG A 62 6.98 -9.26 2.10
C ARG A 62 7.49 -9.48 3.52
N ASN A 63 8.79 -9.77 3.66
CA ASN A 63 9.41 -9.90 4.97
C ASN A 63 9.73 -8.51 5.53
N PRO A 64 9.16 -8.12 6.67
CA PRO A 64 9.38 -6.78 7.23
C PRO A 64 10.82 -6.52 7.65
N LEU A 65 11.63 -7.55 7.84
CA LEU A 65 13.03 -7.45 8.24
C LEU A 65 13.99 -7.23 7.06
N LYS A 66 13.51 -7.28 5.83
CA LYS A 66 14.34 -7.06 4.63
C LYS A 66 14.76 -5.60 4.50
N LEU A 67 16.06 -5.38 4.26
CA LEU A 67 16.63 -4.03 4.08
C LEU A 67 16.09 -3.28 2.86
N GLY A 68 15.60 -4.00 1.85
CA GLY A 68 14.93 -3.42 0.67
C GLY A 68 13.73 -2.54 1.03
N ASN A 69 13.12 -2.76 2.18
CA ASN A 69 12.02 -1.94 2.68
C ASN A 69 12.44 -0.52 3.07
N MET A 70 13.72 -0.26 3.34
CA MET A 70 14.21 1.11 3.57
C MET A 70 14.14 1.94 2.28
N LYS A 71 14.52 1.35 1.14
CA LYS A 71 14.41 1.97 -0.17
C LYS A 71 12.94 2.18 -0.55
N ALA A 72 12.11 1.18 -0.31
CA ALA A 72 10.67 1.27 -0.51
C ALA A 72 10.05 2.40 0.33
N TYR A 73 10.42 2.51 1.58
CA TYR A 73 9.97 3.57 2.48
C TYR A 73 10.28 4.98 1.95
N LYS A 74 11.53 5.22 1.60
CA LYS A 74 11.95 6.54 1.08
C LYS A 74 11.23 6.92 -0.21
N ARG A 75 11.06 5.94 -1.10
CA ARG A 75 10.35 6.17 -2.36
C ARG A 75 8.86 6.43 -2.15
N LEU A 76 8.24 5.67 -1.26
CA LEU A 76 6.84 5.85 -0.89
C LEU A 76 6.60 7.20 -0.20
N GLU A 77 7.49 7.61 0.71
CA GLU A 77 7.42 8.91 1.37
C GLU A 77 7.43 10.05 0.35
N LYS A 78 8.33 9.98 -0.63
CA LYS A 78 8.38 10.96 -1.72
C LYS A 78 7.09 10.97 -2.54
N VAL A 79 6.56 9.81 -2.91
CA VAL A 79 5.29 9.69 -3.65
C VAL A 79 4.14 10.35 -2.87
N ILE A 80 4.07 10.10 -1.57
CA ILE A 80 3.02 10.65 -0.71
C ILE A 80 3.17 12.16 -0.54
N ASP A 81 4.38 12.63 -0.26
CA ASP A 81 4.64 14.06 -0.05
C ASP A 81 4.41 14.90 -1.31
N ASP A 82 4.81 14.38 -2.48
CA ASP A 82 4.65 15.09 -3.74
C ASP A 82 3.22 14.96 -4.33
N GLY A 83 2.50 13.90 -3.96
CA GLY A 83 1.22 13.56 -4.58
C GLY A 83 0.02 14.37 -4.10
N GLY A 84 0.02 14.82 -2.85
CA GLY A 84 -1.10 15.58 -2.30
C GLY A 84 -2.41 14.78 -2.24
N TYR A 85 -2.36 13.54 -1.76
CA TYR A 85 -3.51 12.66 -1.70
C TYR A 85 -4.48 13.04 -0.58
N ASP A 86 -5.78 12.99 -0.87
CA ASP A 86 -6.85 13.16 0.13
C ASP A 86 -7.05 11.89 0.96
N ILE A 87 -6.96 10.73 0.29
CA ILE A 87 -7.07 9.42 0.91
C ILE A 87 -5.88 8.55 0.49
N ILE A 88 -5.31 7.86 1.47
CA ILE A 88 -4.36 6.76 1.26
C ILE A 88 -4.94 5.51 1.88
N HIS A 89 -5.18 4.48 1.07
CA HIS A 89 -5.71 3.20 1.52
C HIS A 89 -4.62 2.14 1.39
N CYS A 90 -4.08 1.71 2.53
CA CYS A 90 -2.99 0.75 2.57
C CYS A 90 -3.46 -0.64 2.98
N HIS A 91 -2.80 -1.63 2.41
CA HIS A 91 -3.09 -3.05 2.55
C HIS A 91 -1.80 -3.81 2.79
N THR A 92 -1.91 -5.05 3.25
CA THR A 92 -0.79 -5.93 3.60
C THR A 92 0.03 -5.40 4.79
N PRO A 93 0.60 -6.27 5.63
CA PRO A 93 1.27 -5.83 6.85
C PRO A 93 2.43 -4.87 6.60
N VAL A 94 3.35 -5.20 5.68
CA VAL A 94 4.51 -4.35 5.36
C VAL A 94 4.08 -3.07 4.65
N GLY A 95 3.22 -3.17 3.64
CA GLY A 95 2.70 -2.01 2.92
C GLY A 95 2.00 -1.03 3.86
N ALA A 96 1.18 -1.53 4.78
CA ALA A 96 0.47 -0.71 5.74
C ALA A 96 1.40 -0.05 6.76
N MET A 97 2.39 -0.77 7.27
CA MET A 97 3.39 -0.24 8.21
C MET A 97 4.15 0.93 7.56
N LEU A 98 4.74 0.69 6.40
CA LEU A 98 5.55 1.69 5.70
C LEU A 98 4.71 2.90 5.30
N THR A 99 3.47 2.69 4.84
CA THR A 99 2.55 3.77 4.47
C THR A 99 2.22 4.66 5.66
N ARG A 100 1.88 4.06 6.80
CA ARG A 100 1.51 4.84 8.00
C ARG A 100 2.68 5.65 8.53
N LEU A 101 3.90 5.12 8.46
CA LEU A 101 5.11 5.85 8.81
C LEU A 101 5.40 6.97 7.80
N ALA A 102 5.36 6.67 6.50
CA ALA A 102 5.63 7.62 5.44
C ALA A 102 4.59 8.77 5.38
N ALA A 103 3.35 8.49 5.74
CA ALA A 103 2.26 9.46 5.67
C ALA A 103 2.16 10.39 6.90
N LYS A 104 3.08 10.36 7.84
CA LYS A 104 3.01 11.19 9.07
C LYS A 104 2.84 12.68 8.78
N LYS A 105 3.59 13.20 7.82
CA LYS A 105 3.52 14.61 7.40
C LYS A 105 2.21 14.89 6.66
N ALA A 106 1.84 14.05 5.71
CA ALA A 106 0.61 14.19 4.93
C ALA A 106 -0.64 14.18 5.84
N ARG A 107 -0.67 13.32 6.86
CA ARG A 107 -1.78 13.28 7.84
C ARG A 107 -1.93 14.59 8.60
N LYS A 108 -0.85 15.27 8.95
CA LYS A 108 -0.91 16.58 9.60
C LYS A 108 -1.53 17.64 8.67
N ASN A 109 -1.43 17.43 7.37
CA ASN A 109 -1.97 18.31 6.34
C ASN A 109 -3.37 17.89 5.84
N GLY A 110 -4.02 16.95 6.52
CA GLY A 110 -5.40 16.56 6.25
C GLY A 110 -5.60 15.26 5.47
N THR A 111 -4.54 14.60 5.01
CA THR A 111 -4.65 13.28 4.36
C THR A 111 -5.19 12.24 5.32
N ARG A 112 -6.23 11.50 4.90
CA ARG A 112 -6.79 10.38 5.66
C ARG A 112 -6.12 9.09 5.24
N VAL A 113 -5.65 8.31 6.22
CA VAL A 113 -5.00 7.02 5.99
C VAL A 113 -5.85 5.90 6.56
N PHE A 114 -6.22 4.96 5.70
CA PHE A 114 -6.98 3.76 6.07
C PHE A 114 -6.12 2.53 5.88
N TYR A 115 -6.21 1.59 6.80
CA TYR A 115 -5.60 0.28 6.69
C TYR A 115 -6.67 -0.81 6.74
N THR A 116 -6.68 -1.67 5.72
CA THR A 116 -7.50 -2.88 5.71
C THR A 116 -6.62 -4.10 5.87
N ALA A 117 -6.79 -4.83 6.96
CA ALA A 117 -6.16 -6.13 7.18
C ALA A 117 -7.02 -7.22 6.52
N HIS A 118 -6.44 -7.92 5.54
CA HIS A 118 -7.11 -9.03 4.84
C HIS A 118 -7.01 -10.37 5.55
N GLY A 119 -6.36 -10.41 6.69
CA GLY A 119 -6.13 -11.56 7.54
C GLY A 119 -4.97 -11.28 8.48
N PHE A 120 -4.82 -12.14 9.47
CA PHE A 120 -3.77 -11.99 10.46
C PHE A 120 -2.85 -13.20 10.44
N HIS A 121 -1.55 -12.95 10.55
CA HIS A 121 -0.53 -13.99 10.68
C HIS A 121 -0.38 -14.48 12.12
N PHE A 122 -1.16 -13.96 13.05
CA PHE A 122 -1.25 -14.40 14.44
C PHE A 122 -2.64 -14.97 14.71
N TYR A 123 -2.68 -16.24 15.05
CA TYR A 123 -3.91 -16.99 15.35
C TYR A 123 -3.56 -18.09 16.37
N LYS A 124 -4.55 -18.71 16.99
CA LYS A 124 -4.31 -19.80 17.94
C LYS A 124 -3.54 -20.94 17.26
N GLY A 125 -2.31 -21.19 17.74
CA GLY A 125 -1.40 -22.17 17.13
C GLY A 125 -0.34 -21.58 16.20
N ALA A 126 -0.37 -20.28 15.90
CA ALA A 126 0.68 -19.62 15.14
C ALA A 126 2.00 -19.53 15.94
N PRO A 127 3.17 -19.52 15.25
CA PRO A 127 4.45 -19.29 15.91
C PRO A 127 4.47 -18.01 16.72
N ALA A 128 5.12 -18.01 17.90
CA ALA A 128 5.18 -16.85 18.79
C ALA A 128 5.77 -15.60 18.10
N ILE A 129 6.73 -15.78 17.20
CA ILE A 129 7.32 -14.69 16.44
C ILE A 129 6.28 -13.95 15.58
N ASN A 130 5.28 -14.63 15.06
CA ASN A 130 4.20 -14.00 14.30
C ASN A 130 3.35 -13.10 15.20
N TRP A 131 3.08 -13.50 16.43
CA TRP A 131 2.36 -12.67 17.39
C TRP A 131 3.12 -11.38 17.68
N ILE A 132 4.41 -11.47 17.96
CA ILE A 132 5.24 -10.30 18.27
C ILE A 132 5.37 -9.39 17.06
N LEU A 133 5.73 -9.94 15.90
CA LEU A 133 6.03 -9.18 14.70
C LEU A 133 4.79 -8.52 14.09
N TYR A 134 3.77 -9.30 13.79
CA TYR A 134 2.59 -8.79 13.08
C TYR A 134 1.64 -8.02 13.96
N LEU A 135 1.53 -8.37 15.24
CA LEU A 135 0.75 -7.59 16.18
C LEU A 135 1.34 -6.19 16.39
N SER A 136 2.68 -6.09 16.47
CA SER A 136 3.36 -4.78 16.57
C SER A 136 3.15 -3.91 15.33
N LEU A 137 3.04 -4.50 14.13
CA LEU A 137 2.76 -3.76 12.89
C LEU A 137 1.38 -3.09 12.89
N ILE A 138 0.42 -3.65 13.59
CA ILE A 138 -0.93 -3.08 13.70
C ILE A 138 -0.92 -1.81 14.58
N HIS A 139 -0.06 -1.76 15.58
CA HIS A 139 0.00 -0.67 16.55
C HIS A 139 0.89 0.53 16.14
N ILE A 140 1.49 0.47 14.99
CA ILE A 140 2.29 1.59 14.48
C ILE A 140 1.38 2.79 14.06
#